data_8a77dfe27446efea021c38b24c95bcf7
#
_entry.id   8a77dfe27446efea021c38b24c95bcf7
#
_cell.length_a   1.000
_cell.length_b   1.000
_cell.length_c   1.000
_cell.angle_alpha   90.00
_cell.angle_beta   90.00
_cell.angle_gamma   90.00
#
_symmetry.space_group_name_H-M   'P 1'
#
loop_
_entity.id
_entity.type
_entity.pdbx_description
1 polymer ?
#
loop_
_entity_poly.entity_id
_entity_poly.type
_entity_poly.pdbx_seq_one_letter_code
_entity_poly.pdbx_strand_id
1 'polypeptide(L)'
;MAGLVAITPGCATSNALGAVLTGLVAGPLYGASAHFVEYKLRIDDVCSAVSVHATCGMWGLIAAALFATPRYYDAAYETSRGDRCMGAFYGGKGNSLAVAIVFILLDAAWVAVPVLGLFAVMKRTCGVRSDFGGRSSDSELDSSKHGDVLLPTSVKMPGSVELRAPAGSDDSILDGLAPAGGISEAKS
;
A
#
# COMPACT_ATOMS: atom_id res chain seq x y z
N MET A 1 -2.36 -0.59 8.32
CA MET A 1 -3.34 -0.67 7.22
C MET A 1 -3.41 -2.09 6.62
N ALA A 2 -2.31 -2.67 6.12
CA ALA A 2 -2.29 -3.98 5.45
C ALA A 2 -3.01 -5.10 6.22
N GLY A 3 -2.73 -5.26 7.52
CA GLY A 3 -3.38 -6.26 8.37
C GLY A 3 -4.88 -6.06 8.53
N LEU A 4 -5.35 -4.80 8.59
CA LEU A 4 -6.78 -4.49 8.65
C LEU A 4 -7.50 -4.88 7.36
N VAL A 5 -6.89 -4.61 6.21
CA VAL A 5 -7.44 -5.03 4.92
C VAL A 5 -7.48 -6.55 4.82
N ALA A 6 -6.40 -7.23 5.23
CA ALA A 6 -6.32 -8.68 5.16
C ALA A 6 -7.34 -9.41 6.04
N ILE A 7 -7.69 -8.87 7.23
CA ILE A 7 -8.66 -9.53 8.12
C ILE A 7 -10.12 -9.27 7.72
N THR A 8 -10.39 -8.22 6.94
CA THR A 8 -11.75 -7.80 6.60
C THR A 8 -12.62 -8.92 6.02
N PRO A 9 -12.17 -9.73 5.03
CA PRO A 9 -13.01 -10.80 4.48
C PRO A 9 -13.38 -11.89 5.49
N GLY A 10 -12.51 -12.14 6.46
CA GLY A 10 -12.68 -13.18 7.48
C GLY A 10 -13.21 -12.69 8.82
N CYS A 11 -13.51 -11.40 8.98
CA CYS A 11 -13.78 -10.79 10.30
C CYS A 11 -14.96 -11.44 11.05
N ALA A 12 -15.99 -11.91 10.33
CA ALA A 12 -17.15 -12.54 10.92
C ALA A 12 -17.01 -14.06 11.09
N THR A 13 -16.09 -14.69 10.38
CA THR A 13 -16.02 -16.18 10.29
C THR A 13 -14.75 -16.78 10.87
N SER A 14 -13.69 -15.98 11.06
CA SER A 14 -12.42 -16.43 11.61
C SER A 14 -12.38 -16.30 13.13
N ASN A 15 -11.72 -17.23 13.81
CA ASN A 15 -11.43 -17.12 15.23
C ASN A 15 -10.21 -16.20 15.49
N ALA A 16 -9.94 -15.91 16.76
CA ALA A 16 -8.83 -15.03 17.16
C ALA A 16 -7.46 -15.52 16.64
N LEU A 17 -7.21 -16.84 16.65
CA LEU A 17 -5.96 -17.41 16.14
C LEU A 17 -5.84 -17.20 14.62
N GLY A 18 -6.91 -17.44 13.86
CA GLY A 18 -6.96 -17.17 12.43
C GLY A 18 -6.71 -15.71 12.10
N ALA A 19 -7.27 -14.79 12.91
CA ALA A 19 -7.05 -13.36 12.76
C ALA A 19 -5.57 -12.96 12.97
N VAL A 20 -4.94 -13.48 14.02
CA VAL A 20 -3.51 -13.25 14.30
C VAL A 20 -2.63 -13.76 13.17
N LEU A 21 -2.88 -14.99 12.70
CA LEU A 21 -2.10 -15.58 11.59
C LEU A 21 -2.28 -14.81 10.29
N THR A 22 -3.51 -14.37 10.00
CA THR A 22 -3.81 -13.55 8.83
C THR A 22 -3.01 -12.24 8.86
N GLY A 23 -2.99 -11.56 9.99
CA GLY A 23 -2.24 -10.30 10.18
C GLY A 23 -0.72 -10.51 10.15
N LEU A 24 -0.22 -11.60 10.73
CA LEU A 24 1.20 -11.93 10.75
C LEU A 24 1.77 -12.15 9.34
N VAL A 25 1.00 -12.78 8.46
CA VAL A 25 1.40 -12.98 7.05
C VAL A 25 1.22 -11.71 6.23
N ALA A 26 0.22 -10.89 6.53
CA ALA A 26 -0.07 -9.67 5.78
C ALA A 26 1.08 -8.66 5.82
N GLY A 27 1.83 -8.56 6.93
CA GLY A 27 2.96 -7.65 7.07
C GLY A 27 4.09 -7.93 6.08
N PRO A 28 4.72 -9.10 6.11
CA PRO A 28 5.75 -9.50 5.15
C PRO A 28 5.26 -9.46 3.69
N LEU A 29 4.02 -9.87 3.45
CA LEU A 29 3.42 -9.88 2.12
C LEU A 29 3.28 -8.46 1.56
N TYR A 30 2.86 -7.52 2.38
CA TYR A 30 2.82 -6.10 2.03
C TYR A 30 4.20 -5.58 1.64
N GLY A 31 5.23 -5.82 2.47
CA GLY A 31 6.59 -5.36 2.20
C GLY A 31 7.16 -5.94 0.91
N ALA A 32 6.97 -7.24 0.69
CA ALA A 32 7.40 -7.91 -0.54
C ALA A 32 6.68 -7.37 -1.77
N SER A 33 5.36 -7.14 -1.67
CA SER A 33 4.55 -6.58 -2.76
C SER A 33 4.95 -5.13 -3.08
N ALA A 34 5.13 -4.28 -2.06
CA ALA A 34 5.54 -2.90 -2.25
C ALA A 34 6.90 -2.84 -2.97
N HIS A 35 7.86 -3.61 -2.51
CA HIS A 35 9.16 -3.73 -3.18
C HIS A 35 9.03 -4.22 -4.64
N PHE A 36 8.19 -5.22 -4.89
CA PHE A 36 7.98 -5.75 -6.23
C PHE A 36 7.35 -4.73 -7.18
N VAL A 37 6.32 -4.01 -6.72
CA VAL A 37 5.61 -3.00 -7.51
C VAL A 37 6.55 -1.85 -7.87
N GLU A 38 7.27 -1.33 -6.89
CA GLU A 38 8.15 -0.17 -7.05
C GLU A 38 9.40 -0.51 -7.87
N TYR A 39 10.15 -1.55 -7.50
CA TYR A 39 11.46 -1.83 -8.11
C TYR A 39 11.39 -2.74 -9.35
N LYS A 40 10.44 -3.67 -9.38
CA LYS A 40 10.35 -4.62 -10.51
C LYS A 40 9.40 -4.15 -11.59
N LEU A 41 8.20 -3.72 -11.22
CA LEU A 41 7.21 -3.21 -12.16
C LEU A 41 7.44 -1.74 -12.52
N ARG A 42 8.21 -1.01 -11.71
CA ARG A 42 8.46 0.43 -11.86
C ARG A 42 7.17 1.23 -11.96
N ILE A 43 6.19 0.85 -11.16
CA ILE A 43 4.93 1.56 -11.04
C ILE A 43 5.04 2.47 -9.82
N ASP A 44 4.82 3.76 -10.03
CA ASP A 44 4.75 4.74 -8.97
C ASP A 44 3.43 4.59 -8.22
N ASP A 45 3.49 3.90 -7.07
CA ASP A 45 2.34 3.67 -6.17
C ASP A 45 2.53 4.47 -4.89
N VAL A 46 2.36 5.79 -5.00
CA VAL A 46 2.62 6.78 -3.92
C VAL A 46 1.96 6.40 -2.59
N CYS A 47 0.76 5.83 -2.63
CA CYS A 47 0.02 5.41 -1.43
C CYS A 47 0.18 3.94 -1.10
N SER A 48 1.02 3.20 -1.82
CA SER A 48 1.12 1.73 -1.75
C SER A 48 -0.23 1.03 -1.88
N ALA A 49 -1.14 1.61 -2.68
CA ALA A 49 -2.52 1.16 -2.81
C ALA A 49 -2.60 -0.26 -3.38
N VAL A 50 -1.76 -0.59 -4.35
CA VAL A 50 -1.68 -1.94 -4.93
C VAL A 50 -1.29 -2.95 -3.85
N SER A 51 -0.27 -2.64 -3.06
CA SER A 51 0.25 -3.54 -2.03
C SER A 51 -0.70 -3.69 -0.85
N VAL A 52 -1.35 -2.61 -0.42
CA VAL A 52 -2.30 -2.61 0.70
C VAL A 52 -3.62 -3.26 0.30
N HIS A 53 -4.21 -2.85 -0.83
CA HIS A 53 -5.58 -3.25 -1.18
C HIS A 53 -5.61 -4.49 -2.06
N ALA A 54 -4.86 -4.54 -3.16
CA ALA A 54 -4.89 -5.70 -4.04
C ALA A 54 -4.21 -6.90 -3.38
N THR A 55 -2.94 -6.78 -2.98
CA THR A 55 -2.19 -7.93 -2.47
C THR A 55 -2.71 -8.40 -1.12
N CYS A 56 -2.90 -7.50 -0.15
CA CYS A 56 -3.40 -7.91 1.17
C CYS A 56 -4.90 -8.24 1.15
N GLY A 57 -5.70 -7.67 0.23
CA GLY A 57 -7.10 -8.05 0.04
C GLY A 57 -7.24 -9.46 -0.55
N MET A 58 -6.46 -9.80 -1.57
CA MET A 58 -6.40 -11.17 -2.11
C MET A 58 -5.97 -12.18 -1.05
N TRP A 59 -4.94 -11.83 -0.27
CA TRP A 59 -4.53 -12.66 0.87
C TRP A 59 -5.67 -12.82 1.88
N GLY A 60 -6.41 -11.76 2.18
CA GLY A 60 -7.55 -11.79 3.10
C GLY A 60 -8.65 -12.76 2.66
N LEU A 61 -8.97 -12.80 1.37
CA LEU A 61 -9.94 -13.76 0.81
C LEU A 61 -9.44 -15.20 0.94
N ILE A 62 -8.16 -15.44 0.66
CA ILE A 62 -7.53 -16.75 0.84
C ILE A 62 -7.54 -17.14 2.32
N ALA A 63 -7.15 -16.22 3.21
CA ALA A 63 -7.13 -16.45 4.65
C ALA A 63 -8.53 -16.75 5.21
N ALA A 64 -9.56 -16.04 4.76
CA ALA A 64 -10.94 -16.35 5.12
C ALA A 64 -11.34 -17.78 4.70
N ALA A 65 -10.96 -18.21 3.49
CA ALA A 65 -11.21 -19.57 3.01
C ALA A 65 -10.38 -20.64 3.76
N LEU A 66 -9.26 -20.26 4.38
CA LEU A 66 -8.44 -21.18 5.19
C LEU A 66 -8.93 -21.27 6.65
N PHE A 67 -9.30 -20.13 7.26
CA PHE A 67 -9.52 -20.00 8.70
C PHE A 67 -11.00 -19.86 9.10
N ALA A 68 -11.97 -19.97 8.18
CA ALA A 68 -13.39 -19.93 8.52
C ALA A 68 -13.77 -21.10 9.44
N THR A 69 -14.37 -20.79 10.58
CA THR A 69 -14.87 -21.78 11.53
C THR A 69 -16.37 -21.98 11.36
N PRO A 70 -16.89 -23.23 11.40
CA PRO A 70 -18.30 -23.51 11.23
C PRO A 70 -19.19 -22.72 12.19
N ARG A 71 -18.80 -22.70 13.46
CA ARG A 71 -19.55 -22.01 14.53
C ARG A 71 -19.75 -20.52 14.26
N TYR A 72 -18.70 -19.80 13.85
CA TYR A 72 -18.80 -18.38 13.58
C TYR A 72 -19.51 -18.11 12.25
N TYR A 73 -19.34 -19.01 11.28
CA TYR A 73 -20.05 -18.91 10.02
C TYR A 73 -21.58 -19.00 10.22
N ASP A 74 -22.04 -20.01 10.97
CA ASP A 74 -23.46 -20.20 11.25
C ASP A 74 -24.04 -19.05 12.07
N ALA A 75 -23.27 -18.53 13.04
CA ALA A 75 -23.68 -17.37 13.83
C ALA A 75 -23.75 -16.08 13.01
N ALA A 76 -22.83 -15.88 12.07
CA ALA A 76 -22.78 -14.66 11.27
C ALA A 76 -23.85 -14.60 10.18
N TYR A 77 -24.18 -15.76 9.61
CA TYR A 77 -25.11 -15.84 8.47
C TYR A 77 -26.45 -16.50 8.81
N GLU A 78 -26.71 -16.78 10.08
CA GLU A 78 -27.93 -17.43 10.59
C GLU A 78 -28.30 -18.68 9.78
N THR A 79 -27.30 -19.52 9.48
CA THR A 79 -27.47 -20.70 8.64
C THR A 79 -26.98 -21.94 9.38
N SER A 80 -27.33 -23.11 8.88
CA SER A 80 -26.79 -24.41 9.31
C SER A 80 -25.82 -25.00 8.27
N ARG A 81 -25.15 -24.12 7.50
CA ARG A 81 -24.24 -24.53 6.42
C ARG A 81 -22.76 -24.40 6.78
N GLY A 82 -22.43 -24.11 8.03
CA GLY A 82 -21.07 -23.95 8.51
C GLY A 82 -20.18 -25.13 8.15
N ASP A 83 -20.70 -26.35 8.24
CA ASP A 83 -19.96 -27.58 7.88
C ASP A 83 -19.59 -27.66 6.39
N ARG A 84 -20.32 -26.97 5.51
CA ARG A 84 -20.04 -26.93 4.07
C ARG A 84 -19.10 -25.79 3.69
N CYS A 85 -19.14 -24.72 4.47
CA CYS A 85 -18.41 -23.48 4.22
C CYS A 85 -17.20 -23.31 5.16
N MET A 86 -16.84 -24.33 5.92
CA MET A 86 -15.69 -24.30 6.80
C MET A 86 -14.38 -24.15 6.04
N GLY A 87 -13.42 -23.49 6.68
CA GLY A 87 -12.09 -23.29 6.14
C GLY A 87 -11.29 -24.60 6.03
N ALA A 88 -10.32 -24.60 5.14
CA ALA A 88 -9.52 -25.79 4.86
C ALA A 88 -8.82 -26.35 6.11
N PHE A 89 -8.41 -25.50 7.05
CA PHE A 89 -7.78 -25.95 8.31
C PHE A 89 -8.76 -26.51 9.36
N TYR A 90 -10.06 -26.31 9.16
CA TYR A 90 -11.11 -26.83 10.05
C TYR A 90 -11.87 -28.02 9.47
N GLY A 91 -11.29 -28.68 8.45
CA GLY A 91 -11.86 -29.88 7.84
C GLY A 91 -12.61 -29.62 6.53
N GLY A 92 -12.56 -28.39 6.00
CA GLY A 92 -13.11 -28.08 4.69
C GLY A 92 -12.40 -28.83 3.57
N LYS A 93 -13.17 -29.29 2.58
CA LYS A 93 -12.65 -30.05 1.43
C LYS A 93 -11.92 -29.17 0.40
N GLY A 94 -11.51 -27.94 0.76
CA GLY A 94 -10.86 -26.99 -0.15
C GLY A 94 -11.80 -26.27 -1.13
N ASN A 95 -13.09 -26.57 -1.11
CA ASN A 95 -14.06 -25.89 -1.98
C ASN A 95 -14.10 -24.38 -1.75
N SER A 96 -14.04 -23.96 -0.48
CA SER A 96 -13.98 -22.52 -0.11
C SER A 96 -12.76 -21.83 -0.69
N LEU A 97 -11.61 -22.51 -0.73
CA LEU A 97 -10.39 -21.98 -1.32
C LEU A 97 -10.51 -21.87 -2.84
N ALA A 98 -11.07 -22.89 -3.50
CA ALA A 98 -11.30 -22.84 -4.94
C ALA A 98 -12.25 -21.69 -5.32
N VAL A 99 -13.33 -21.52 -4.55
CA VAL A 99 -14.27 -20.40 -4.74
C VAL A 99 -13.58 -19.05 -4.54
N ALA A 100 -12.73 -18.90 -3.50
CA ALA A 100 -11.99 -17.67 -3.27
C ALA A 100 -11.05 -17.32 -4.45
N ILE A 101 -10.34 -18.30 -4.99
CA ILE A 101 -9.46 -18.10 -6.15
C ILE A 101 -10.27 -17.69 -7.39
N VAL A 102 -11.35 -18.39 -7.68
CA VAL A 102 -12.22 -18.05 -8.81
C VAL A 102 -12.80 -16.65 -8.64
N PHE A 103 -13.23 -16.29 -7.42
CA PHE A 103 -13.76 -14.96 -7.12
C PHE A 103 -12.70 -13.89 -7.37
N ILE A 104 -11.46 -14.07 -6.90
CA ILE A 104 -10.35 -13.12 -7.12
C ILE A 104 -10.13 -12.89 -8.63
N LEU A 105 -10.13 -13.94 -9.42
CA LEU A 105 -9.92 -13.83 -10.87
C LEU A 105 -11.08 -13.12 -11.58
N LEU A 106 -12.32 -13.44 -11.19
CA LEU A 106 -13.52 -12.81 -11.75
C LEU A 106 -13.60 -11.33 -11.38
N ASP A 107 -13.32 -11.00 -10.11
CA ASP A 107 -13.31 -9.63 -9.63
C ASP A 107 -12.24 -8.79 -10.32
N ALA A 108 -11.02 -9.34 -10.43
CA ALA A 108 -9.94 -8.68 -11.15
C ALA A 108 -10.31 -8.39 -12.62
N ALA A 109 -10.91 -9.36 -13.31
CA ALA A 109 -11.36 -9.18 -14.68
C ALA A 109 -12.51 -8.16 -14.77
N TRP A 110 -13.48 -8.24 -13.86
CA TRP A 110 -14.62 -7.34 -13.79
C TRP A 110 -14.21 -5.88 -13.57
N VAL A 111 -13.21 -5.65 -12.72
CA VAL A 111 -12.70 -4.30 -12.45
C VAL A 111 -11.77 -3.82 -13.58
N ALA A 112 -10.89 -4.68 -14.08
CA ALA A 112 -9.92 -4.29 -15.11
C ALA A 112 -10.58 -3.83 -16.41
N VAL A 113 -11.62 -4.52 -16.88
CA VAL A 113 -12.29 -4.19 -18.16
C VAL A 113 -12.85 -2.76 -18.19
N PRO A 114 -13.73 -2.34 -17.24
CA PRO A 114 -14.28 -0.99 -17.27
C PRO A 114 -13.23 0.08 -16.95
N VAL A 115 -12.27 -0.20 -16.06
CA VAL A 115 -11.21 0.75 -15.72
C VAL A 115 -10.30 1.02 -16.91
N LEU A 116 -9.83 -0.02 -17.59
CA LEU A 116 -9.02 0.12 -18.80
C LEU A 116 -9.80 0.83 -19.92
N GLY A 117 -11.08 0.51 -20.08
CA GLY A 117 -11.95 1.21 -21.01
C GLY A 117 -12.09 2.70 -20.71
N LEU A 118 -12.33 3.04 -19.44
CA LEU A 118 -12.43 4.42 -18.99
C LEU A 118 -11.12 5.18 -19.25
N PHE A 119 -9.98 4.61 -18.85
CA PHE A 119 -8.67 5.24 -19.09
C PHE A 119 -8.35 5.38 -20.58
N ALA A 120 -8.74 4.42 -21.42
CA ALA A 120 -8.59 4.55 -22.86
C ALA A 120 -9.39 5.72 -23.45
N VAL A 121 -10.62 5.93 -22.97
CA VAL A 121 -11.44 7.08 -23.35
C VAL A 121 -10.83 8.38 -22.85
N MET A 122 -10.45 8.45 -21.57
CA MET A 122 -9.84 9.65 -20.97
C MET A 122 -8.54 10.03 -21.70
N LYS A 123 -7.72 9.05 -22.05
CA LYS A 123 -6.48 9.30 -22.83
C LYS A 123 -6.75 9.96 -24.19
N ARG A 124 -7.90 9.63 -24.81
CA ARG A 124 -8.27 10.21 -26.12
C ARG A 124 -8.94 11.56 -26.01
N THR A 125 -9.64 11.84 -24.92
CA THR A 125 -10.47 13.04 -24.76
C THR A 125 -9.78 14.16 -24.00
N CYS A 126 -9.24 13.87 -22.82
CA CYS A 126 -8.74 14.89 -21.89
C CYS A 126 -7.22 14.82 -21.68
N GLY A 127 -6.57 13.74 -22.13
CA GLY A 127 -5.22 13.40 -21.69
C GLY A 127 -5.18 12.94 -20.24
N VAL A 128 -4.36 11.95 -19.92
CA VAL A 128 -4.25 11.39 -18.56
C VAL A 128 -3.00 11.93 -17.85
N ARG A 129 -2.04 12.45 -18.61
CA ARG A 129 -0.81 13.05 -18.08
C ARG A 129 -0.88 14.56 -18.20
N SER A 130 -0.58 15.24 -17.10
CA SER A 130 -0.28 16.66 -17.15
C SER A 130 1.14 16.82 -17.72
N ASP A 131 1.24 17.03 -19.03
CA ASP A 131 2.51 17.39 -19.66
C ASP A 131 2.88 18.82 -19.23
N PHE A 132 3.54 18.94 -18.09
CA PHE A 132 4.25 20.18 -17.77
C PHE A 132 5.52 20.24 -18.62
N GLY A 133 5.42 20.83 -19.82
CA GLY A 133 6.57 21.25 -20.62
C GLY A 133 7.66 20.22 -20.88
N GLY A 134 7.30 19.02 -21.28
CA GLY A 134 8.16 18.01 -21.90
C GLY A 134 9.53 17.80 -21.26
N ARG A 135 9.63 17.15 -20.15
CA ARG A 135 10.83 16.56 -19.48
C ARG A 135 10.99 16.86 -17.99
N SER A 136 9.92 16.99 -17.23
CA SER A 136 10.09 16.93 -15.79
C SER A 136 10.23 15.46 -15.36
N SER A 137 11.31 15.15 -14.66
CA SER A 137 11.43 13.88 -13.94
C SER A 137 10.35 13.83 -12.85
N ASP A 138 9.93 12.63 -12.45
CA ASP A 138 8.90 12.46 -11.41
C ASP A 138 9.28 13.23 -10.11
N SER A 139 10.57 13.34 -9.81
CA SER A 139 11.11 14.13 -8.70
C SER A 139 10.92 15.64 -8.83
N GLU A 140 10.94 16.20 -10.05
CA GLU A 140 10.67 17.63 -10.27
C GLU A 140 9.18 17.94 -10.14
N LEU A 141 8.31 16.99 -10.50
CA LEU A 141 6.87 17.12 -10.30
C LEU A 141 6.50 17.11 -8.82
N ASP A 142 7.12 16.25 -8.03
CA ASP A 142 6.91 16.16 -6.59
C ASP A 142 7.36 17.44 -5.88
N SER A 143 8.55 17.95 -6.16
CA SER A 143 9.02 19.19 -5.57
C SER A 143 8.20 20.41 -5.99
N SER A 144 7.71 20.46 -7.23
CA SER A 144 6.88 21.57 -7.71
C SER A 144 5.47 21.60 -7.13
N LYS A 145 4.90 20.43 -6.79
CA LYS A 145 3.51 20.30 -6.30
C LYS A 145 3.39 20.21 -4.78
N HIS A 146 4.38 19.62 -4.12
CA HIS A 146 4.33 19.36 -2.68
C HIS A 146 5.30 20.22 -1.88
N GLY A 147 6.05 21.12 -2.53
CA GLY A 147 7.13 21.88 -1.94
C GLY A 147 8.33 20.99 -1.61
N ASP A 148 9.49 21.60 -1.47
CA ASP A 148 10.68 20.91 -1.03
C ASP A 148 10.43 20.37 0.39
N VAL A 149 10.17 19.08 0.51
CA VAL A 149 10.32 18.41 1.80
C VAL A 149 11.81 18.48 2.10
N LEU A 150 12.18 19.30 3.07
CA LEU A 150 13.54 19.37 3.61
C LEU A 150 13.88 18.00 4.21
N LEU A 151 14.25 17.07 3.36
CA LEU A 151 14.92 15.86 3.82
C LEU A 151 16.29 16.31 4.35
N PRO A 152 16.62 15.97 5.60
CA PRO A 152 17.94 16.30 6.12
C PRO A 152 18.98 15.68 5.20
N THR A 153 19.90 16.50 4.72
CA THR A 153 20.93 16.24 3.69
C THR A 153 21.90 15.07 4.02
N SER A 154 21.61 14.26 5.02
CA SER A 154 22.51 13.24 5.54
C SER A 154 22.04 11.78 5.41
N VAL A 155 20.92 11.52 4.75
CA VAL A 155 20.53 10.12 4.46
C VAL A 155 21.09 9.72 3.10
N LYS A 156 22.35 9.30 3.10
CA LYS A 156 23.00 8.70 1.95
C LYS A 156 22.46 7.28 1.77
N MET A 157 21.48 7.11 0.90
CA MET A 157 21.02 5.77 0.49
C MET A 157 22.10 5.10 -0.36
N PRO A 158 22.46 3.84 -0.12
CA PRO A 158 23.40 3.14 -0.96
C PRO A 158 22.79 2.92 -2.35
N GLY A 159 23.34 3.61 -3.35
CA GLY A 159 22.91 3.49 -4.75
C GLY A 159 22.17 4.67 -5.36
N SER A 160 21.95 5.77 -4.62
CA SER A 160 21.37 7.00 -5.17
C SER A 160 22.43 7.83 -5.91
N VAL A 161 22.12 8.16 -7.15
CA VAL A 161 22.84 9.19 -7.94
C VAL A 161 22.82 10.48 -7.15
N GLU A 162 23.97 11.10 -7.02
CA GLU A 162 24.17 12.37 -6.33
C GLU A 162 23.33 13.47 -7.00
N LEU A 163 22.20 13.82 -6.39
CA LEU A 163 21.37 14.93 -6.81
C LEU A 163 22.11 16.23 -6.42
N ARG A 164 22.74 16.84 -7.41
CA ARG A 164 23.36 18.17 -7.30
C ARG A 164 22.25 19.17 -7.01
N ALA A 165 22.32 19.82 -5.84
CA ALA A 165 21.41 20.89 -5.48
C ALA A 165 21.37 21.97 -6.59
N PRO A 166 20.21 22.53 -6.95
CA PRO A 166 20.13 23.61 -7.90
C PRO A 166 20.92 24.82 -7.36
N ALA A 167 21.81 25.34 -8.19
CA ALA A 167 22.54 26.55 -7.90
C ALA A 167 21.56 27.75 -7.89
N GLY A 168 21.18 28.19 -6.70
CA GLY A 168 20.27 29.32 -6.54
C GLY A 168 19.54 29.43 -5.22
N SER A 169 19.96 28.72 -4.17
CA SER A 169 19.45 29.00 -2.82
C SER A 169 20.14 30.28 -2.30
N ASP A 170 19.34 31.33 -2.17
CA ASP A 170 19.73 32.61 -1.58
C ASP A 170 20.15 32.37 -0.12
N ASP A 171 21.45 32.47 0.16
CA ASP A 171 22.04 32.31 1.49
C ASP A 171 21.59 33.40 2.50
N SER A 172 20.72 34.33 2.07
CA SER A 172 20.24 35.45 2.88
C SER A 172 19.23 35.07 3.97
N ILE A 173 18.69 33.85 3.92
CA ILE A 173 17.68 33.39 4.93
C ILE A 173 18.35 32.84 6.19
N LEU A 174 19.60 32.42 6.13
CA LEU A 174 20.29 31.83 7.30
C LEU A 174 20.91 32.85 8.24
N ASP A 175 21.13 34.11 7.79
CA ASP A 175 21.67 35.17 8.65
C ASP A 175 20.66 35.75 9.66
N GLY A 176 19.38 35.45 9.52
CA GLY A 176 18.33 35.89 10.44
C GLY A 176 18.10 35.01 11.71
N LEU A 177 18.76 33.87 11.81
CA LEU A 177 18.53 32.89 12.88
C LEU A 177 19.72 32.72 13.84
N ALA A 178 20.59 33.72 13.97
CA ALA A 178 21.62 33.72 15.00
C ALA A 178 20.98 33.93 16.39
N PRO A 179 21.21 33.04 17.37
CA PRO A 179 20.67 33.26 18.71
C PRO A 179 21.43 34.40 19.40
N ALA A 180 20.69 35.45 19.73
CA ALA A 180 21.15 36.47 20.67
C ALA A 180 21.28 35.86 22.06
N GLY A 181 22.49 35.62 22.54
CA GLY A 181 22.72 35.08 23.86
C GLY A 181 24.20 34.91 24.18
N GLY A 182 24.97 36.02 24.17
CA GLY A 182 26.30 36.05 24.76
C GLY A 182 26.20 35.91 26.28
N ILE A 183 26.62 34.78 26.85
CA ILE A 183 26.89 34.67 28.28
C ILE A 183 28.34 35.10 28.49
N SER A 184 28.47 36.27 29.16
CA SER A 184 29.73 36.82 29.64
C SER A 184 30.26 35.90 30.77
N GLU A 185 31.37 35.25 30.56
CA GLU A 185 32.19 34.68 31.65
C GLU A 185 32.98 35.77 32.33
N ALA A 186 32.58 36.07 33.56
CA ALA A 186 33.39 36.88 34.48
C ALA A 186 34.45 35.99 35.13
N LYS A 187 35.73 36.34 34.93
CA LYS A 187 36.88 35.85 35.71
C LYS A 187 36.89 36.52 37.09
N SER A 188 37.00 35.76 38.13
CA SER A 188 37.84 36.01 39.30
C SER A 188 38.07 34.72 40.04
#